data_1309e59600f0b76e2e21ac4c53d2355b
#
_entry.id   1309e59600f0b76e2e21ac4c53d2355b
#
_cell.length_a   1.000
_cell.length_b   1.000
_cell.length_c   1.000
_cell.angle_alpha   90.00
_cell.angle_beta   90.00
_cell.angle_gamma   90.00
#
_symmetry.space_group_name_H-M   'P 1'
#
loop_
_entity.id
_entity.type
_entity.pdbx_description
1 polymer ?
#
loop_
_entity_poly.entity_id
_entity_poly.type
_entity_poly.pdbx_seq_one_letter_code
_entity_poly.pdbx_strand_id
1 'polypeptide(L)'
;LIYMLKTALCLSVFYLFYRLWLGKETFHRFNRMVLIGLILVAFVIPSLKVSQNFHLPQIEQVFERLNIPEEETEQEHDLQKMEQVTTTTLHTQLEKERSDFTILTLGNLGFLYLGGALLLLLRYIFSIACIYRLIRNSEKKCWKGKIRLVVHQQNVAPFSWRHYIVLSRQDLEEYGEEIIAHEYAHIMHKHFRDLLLAEICLLFQWFNPAMWLFRKELKTVHEFEADESVLKAGIDAKKYQLLLIQKTVGT
;
A
#
# COMPACT_ATOMS: atom_id res chain seq x y z
N LEU A 1 4.65 2.58 15.18
CA LEU A 1 3.51 3.39 14.75
C LEU A 1 3.97 4.65 14.02
N ILE A 2 4.87 5.47 14.60
CA ILE A 2 5.38 6.73 13.99
C ILE A 2 5.98 6.51 12.60
N TYR A 3 6.79 5.46 12.42
CA TYR A 3 7.33 5.10 11.11
C TYR A 3 6.21 4.85 10.07
N MET A 4 5.18 4.10 10.44
CA MET A 4 4.05 3.80 9.54
C MET A 4 3.27 5.06 9.14
N LEU A 5 3.10 6.02 10.07
CA LEU A 5 2.46 7.30 9.77
C LEU A 5 3.31 8.18 8.85
N LYS A 6 4.63 8.23 9.06
CA LYS A 6 5.54 8.94 8.15
C LYS A 6 5.51 8.34 6.75
N THR A 7 5.55 7.02 6.63
CA THR A 7 5.42 6.32 5.33
C THR A 7 4.06 6.60 4.68
N ALA A 8 2.97 6.62 5.47
CA ALA A 8 1.64 6.94 4.96
C ALA A 8 1.57 8.35 4.39
N LEU A 9 2.17 9.33 5.07
CA LEU A 9 2.25 10.71 4.58
C LEU A 9 3.06 10.80 3.28
N CYS A 10 4.24 10.16 3.22
CA CYS A 10 5.07 10.12 2.02
C CYS A 10 4.31 9.51 0.83
N LEU A 11 3.63 8.38 1.03
CA LEU A 11 2.80 7.75 0.01
C LEU A 11 1.69 8.68 -0.48
N SER A 12 1.01 9.39 0.41
CA SER A 12 -0.06 10.31 0.05
C SER A 12 0.45 11.47 -0.81
N VAL A 13 1.58 12.07 -0.43
CA VAL A 13 2.23 13.15 -1.18
C VAL A 13 2.70 12.65 -2.55
N PHE A 14 3.34 11.48 -2.61
CA PHE A 14 3.82 10.90 -3.86
C PHE A 14 2.68 10.49 -4.80
N TYR A 15 1.57 9.97 -4.26
CA TYR A 15 0.40 9.68 -5.06
C TYR A 15 -0.18 10.94 -5.68
N LEU A 16 -0.30 12.03 -4.90
CA LEU A 16 -0.79 13.31 -5.39
C LEU A 16 0.12 13.86 -6.50
N PHE A 17 1.44 13.81 -6.29
CA PHE A 17 2.43 14.19 -7.29
C PHE A 17 2.26 13.38 -8.60
N TYR A 18 2.19 12.05 -8.51
CA TYR A 18 1.97 11.18 -9.66
C TYR A 18 0.67 11.54 -10.38
N ARG A 19 -0.43 11.71 -9.65
CA ARG A 19 -1.75 11.98 -10.22
C ARG A 19 -1.83 13.31 -10.96
N LEU A 20 -1.16 14.34 -10.43
CA LEU A 20 -1.17 15.67 -11.02
C LEU A 20 -0.27 15.78 -12.26
N TRP A 21 0.88 15.13 -12.25
CA TRP A 21 1.91 15.34 -13.27
C TRP A 21 2.00 14.20 -14.29
N LEU A 22 1.90 12.94 -13.85
CA LEU A 22 2.12 11.77 -14.69
C LEU A 22 0.84 11.00 -15.05
N GLY A 23 -0.26 11.21 -14.33
CA GLY A 23 -1.49 10.42 -14.52
C GLY A 23 -2.18 10.58 -15.88
N LYS A 24 -1.74 11.52 -16.72
CA LYS A 24 -2.24 11.75 -18.09
C LYS A 24 -1.27 11.29 -19.19
N GLU A 25 -0.07 10.88 -18.82
CA GLU A 25 0.97 10.50 -19.78
C GLU A 25 0.72 9.10 -20.35
N THR A 26 0.94 8.96 -21.65
CA THR A 26 0.72 7.71 -22.41
C THR A 26 1.91 6.75 -22.39
N PHE A 27 3.00 7.12 -21.73
CA PHE A 27 4.21 6.27 -21.63
C PHE A 27 4.05 5.19 -20.55
N HIS A 28 3.29 4.14 -20.82
CA HIS A 28 2.90 3.12 -19.84
C HIS A 28 4.07 2.47 -19.10
N ARG A 29 5.15 2.11 -19.81
CA ARG A 29 6.36 1.52 -19.19
C ARG A 29 7.05 2.47 -18.22
N PHE A 30 7.14 3.75 -18.57
CA PHE A 30 7.72 4.78 -17.70
C PHE A 30 6.85 4.98 -16.47
N ASN A 31 5.55 5.15 -16.63
CA ASN A 31 4.58 5.31 -15.53
C ASN A 31 4.64 4.13 -14.55
N ARG A 32 4.76 2.90 -15.06
CA ARG A 32 4.93 1.70 -14.24
C ARG A 32 6.19 1.79 -13.37
N MET A 33 7.34 2.14 -13.96
CA MET A 33 8.61 2.26 -13.23
C MET A 33 8.54 3.36 -12.17
N VAL A 34 7.93 4.50 -12.50
CA VAL A 34 7.72 5.61 -11.56
C VAL A 34 6.82 5.18 -10.39
N LEU A 35 5.68 4.54 -10.66
CA LEU A 35 4.77 4.06 -9.60
C LEU A 35 5.49 3.12 -8.62
N ILE A 36 6.22 2.14 -9.13
CA ILE A 36 6.98 1.20 -8.30
C ILE A 36 8.09 1.95 -7.53
N GLY A 37 8.81 2.84 -8.19
CA GLY A 37 9.85 3.66 -7.58
C GLY A 37 9.34 4.52 -6.44
N LEU A 38 8.20 5.22 -6.64
CA LEU A 38 7.57 6.06 -5.61
C LEU A 38 7.13 5.25 -4.40
N ILE A 39 6.56 4.05 -4.60
CA ILE A 39 6.21 3.14 -3.49
C ILE A 39 7.47 2.78 -2.70
N LEU A 40 8.54 2.33 -3.35
CA LEU A 40 9.78 1.93 -2.68
C LEU A 40 10.43 3.10 -1.93
N VAL A 41 10.54 4.26 -2.58
CA VAL A 41 11.12 5.47 -1.98
C VAL A 41 10.31 5.93 -0.76
N ALA A 42 8.98 5.83 -0.80
CA ALA A 42 8.13 6.17 0.34
C ALA A 42 8.41 5.30 1.58
N PHE A 43 8.83 4.06 1.40
CA PHE A 43 9.25 3.20 2.50
C PHE A 43 10.70 3.46 2.97
N VAL A 44 11.57 3.93 2.07
CA VAL A 44 12.97 4.19 2.41
C VAL A 44 13.15 5.52 3.15
N ILE A 45 12.49 6.60 2.68
CA ILE A 45 12.65 7.95 3.25
C ILE A 45 12.49 8.01 4.77
N PRO A 46 11.45 7.41 5.41
CA PRO A 46 11.30 7.49 6.85
C PRO A 46 12.36 6.71 7.65
N SER A 47 13.12 5.81 6.98
CA SER A 47 14.24 5.08 7.60
C SER A 47 15.50 5.93 7.67
N LEU A 48 15.61 6.99 6.87
CA LEU A 48 16.75 7.88 6.89
C LEU A 48 16.65 8.76 8.15
N LYS A 49 17.61 8.59 9.07
CA LYS A 49 17.75 9.46 10.23
C LYS A 49 18.33 10.80 9.78
N VAL A 50 17.46 11.76 9.49
CA VAL A 50 17.90 13.15 9.34
C VAL A 50 18.12 13.69 10.75
N SER A 51 19.37 13.81 11.17
CA SER A 51 19.74 14.48 12.42
C SER A 51 19.46 15.99 12.23
N GLN A 52 18.25 16.38 12.58
CA GLN A 52 17.92 17.81 12.65
C GLN A 52 18.31 18.29 14.05
N ASN A 53 19.47 18.93 14.16
CA ASN A 53 19.80 19.78 15.29
C ASN A 53 19.00 21.09 15.17
N PHE A 54 17.69 21.00 15.33
CA PHE A 54 16.87 22.18 15.61
C PHE A 54 17.15 22.58 17.07
N HIS A 55 18.14 23.46 17.28
CA HIS A 55 18.21 24.25 18.49
C HIS A 55 17.02 25.21 18.46
N LEU A 56 15.91 24.80 19.05
CA LEU A 56 14.93 25.76 19.54
C LEU A 56 15.66 26.59 20.62
N PRO A 57 15.77 27.92 20.48
CA PRO A 57 16.29 28.73 21.56
C PRO A 57 15.41 28.44 22.80
N GLN A 58 16.05 27.99 23.87
CA GLN A 58 15.37 27.65 25.10
C GLN A 58 14.69 28.92 25.63
N ILE A 59 13.36 28.97 25.51
CA ILE A 59 12.53 30.02 26.12
C ILE A 59 12.68 29.98 27.65
N GLU A 60 13.10 28.85 28.22
CA GLU A 60 13.42 28.70 29.65
C GLU A 60 14.43 29.73 30.17
N GLN A 61 15.47 30.09 29.40
CA GLN A 61 16.43 31.08 29.86
C GLN A 61 15.89 32.52 29.94
N VAL A 62 14.77 32.79 29.31
CA VAL A 62 14.12 34.11 29.39
C VAL A 62 13.24 34.21 30.64
N PHE A 63 12.63 33.13 31.09
CA PHE A 63 11.86 33.09 32.33
C PHE A 63 12.73 33.15 33.60
N GLU A 64 13.91 32.55 33.57
CA GLU A 64 14.86 32.56 34.71
C GLU A 64 15.45 33.95 35.00
N ARG A 65 15.46 34.84 34.02
CA ARG A 65 15.95 36.25 34.18
C ARG A 65 14.89 37.20 34.72
N LEU A 66 13.64 36.78 34.84
CA LEU A 66 12.53 37.62 35.31
C LEU A 66 12.19 37.39 36.78
N ASN A 67 12.86 36.45 37.47
CA ASN A 67 12.67 36.25 38.89
C ASN A 67 13.36 37.38 39.67
N ILE A 68 12.58 38.34 40.13
CA ILE A 68 12.95 39.34 41.07
C ILE A 68 13.07 38.68 42.47
N PRO A 69 14.14 38.87 43.22
CA PRO A 69 14.21 38.28 44.57
C PRO A 69 13.25 39.01 45.53
N GLU A 70 12.23 38.30 45.94
CA GLU A 70 11.38 38.74 47.11
C GLU A 70 12.03 38.28 48.41
N GLU A 71 12.15 39.19 49.38
CA GLU A 71 12.61 38.90 50.74
C GLU A 71 11.57 38.06 51.45
N GLU A 72 11.88 36.78 51.66
CA GLU A 72 10.98 35.80 52.32
C GLU A 72 11.06 35.90 53.83
N THR A 73 9.91 35.99 54.52
CA THR A 73 9.77 35.80 55.95
C THR A 73 9.64 34.28 56.29
N GLU A 74 10.27 33.82 57.38
CA GLU A 74 10.37 32.38 57.75
C GLU A 74 9.00 31.65 57.82
N GLN A 75 7.89 32.34 58.03
CA GLN A 75 6.56 31.72 58.01
C GLN A 75 5.97 31.42 56.65
N GLU A 76 6.38 32.10 55.60
CA GLU A 76 6.00 31.82 54.22
C GLU A 76 6.73 30.58 53.63
N HIS A 77 7.94 30.31 54.11
CA HIS A 77 8.74 29.18 53.67
C HIS A 77 8.11 27.79 53.98
N ASP A 78 7.46 27.60 55.13
CA ASP A 78 6.82 26.32 55.48
C ASP A 78 5.50 26.11 54.69
N LEU A 79 4.75 27.16 54.41
CA LEU A 79 3.56 27.08 53.58
C LEU A 79 3.91 26.83 52.11
N GLN A 80 4.89 27.51 51.58
CA GLN A 80 5.40 27.29 50.20
C GLN A 80 5.98 25.88 50.05
N LYS A 81 6.66 25.34 51.05
CA LYS A 81 7.20 23.98 51.03
C LYS A 81 6.11 22.92 51.01
N MET A 82 5.01 23.13 51.78
CA MET A 82 3.81 22.25 51.74
C MET A 82 3.09 22.33 50.39
N GLU A 83 2.96 23.52 49.84
CA GLU A 83 2.31 23.75 48.56
C GLU A 83 3.15 23.17 47.39
N GLN A 84 4.47 23.32 47.42
CA GLN A 84 5.40 22.69 46.48
C GLN A 84 5.36 21.17 46.52
N VAL A 85 5.33 20.56 47.74
CA VAL A 85 5.25 19.11 47.90
C VAL A 85 3.89 18.60 47.38
N THR A 86 2.79 19.30 47.66
CA THR A 86 1.45 18.92 47.19
C THR A 86 1.34 19.05 45.67
N THR A 87 1.87 20.13 45.09
CA THR A 87 1.87 20.37 43.63
C THR A 87 2.74 19.35 42.91
N THR A 88 3.93 19.05 43.47
CA THR A 88 4.84 18.06 42.88
C THR A 88 4.24 16.65 42.94
N THR A 89 3.57 16.29 44.05
CA THR A 89 2.90 14.97 44.18
C THR A 89 1.73 14.86 43.21
N LEU A 90 0.94 15.92 43.07
CA LEU A 90 -0.18 15.97 42.12
C LEU A 90 0.30 15.89 40.65
N HIS A 91 1.36 16.63 40.31
CA HIS A 91 1.99 16.56 38.98
C HIS A 91 2.50 15.15 38.69
N THR A 92 3.17 14.53 39.63
CA THR A 92 3.70 13.14 39.45
C THR A 92 2.55 12.14 39.27
N GLN A 93 1.46 12.27 39.98
CA GLN A 93 0.27 11.41 39.81
C GLN A 93 -0.39 11.62 38.46
N LEU A 94 -0.60 12.88 38.05
CA LEU A 94 -1.18 13.21 36.73
C LEU A 94 -0.31 12.73 35.57
N GLU A 95 1.03 12.84 35.68
CA GLU A 95 1.95 12.32 34.69
C GLU A 95 1.91 10.78 34.62
N LYS A 96 1.77 10.11 35.75
CA LYS A 96 1.65 8.65 35.80
C LYS A 96 0.34 8.18 35.17
N GLU A 97 -0.80 8.77 35.53
CA GLU A 97 -2.10 8.44 34.93
C GLU A 97 -2.11 8.73 33.41
N ARG A 98 -1.52 9.84 32.98
CA ARG A 98 -1.35 10.18 31.56
C ARG A 98 -0.47 9.18 30.83
N SER A 99 0.61 8.73 31.48
CA SER A 99 1.51 7.68 30.96
C SER A 99 0.78 6.36 30.80
N ASP A 100 0.07 5.90 31.82
CA ASP A 100 -0.67 4.64 31.82
C ASP A 100 -1.79 4.65 30.76
N PHE A 101 -2.53 5.75 30.64
CA PHE A 101 -3.55 5.94 29.60
C PHE A 101 -2.92 5.93 28.19
N THR A 102 -1.77 6.57 28.02
CA THR A 102 -1.05 6.60 26.73
C THR A 102 -0.56 5.22 26.32
N ILE A 103 0.00 4.45 27.26
CA ILE A 103 0.47 3.08 27.03
C ILE A 103 -0.70 2.17 26.64
N LEU A 104 -1.82 2.26 27.34
CA LEU A 104 -3.01 1.46 27.06
C LEU A 104 -3.61 1.79 25.68
N THR A 105 -3.72 3.07 25.32
CA THR A 105 -4.22 3.50 24.03
C THR A 105 -3.30 3.12 22.87
N LEU A 106 -1.99 3.26 23.02
CA LEU A 106 -1.00 2.82 22.03
C LEU A 106 -1.03 1.31 21.84
N GLY A 107 -1.20 0.55 22.94
CA GLY A 107 -1.35 -0.91 22.89
C GLY A 107 -2.59 -1.31 22.09
N ASN A 108 -3.75 -0.71 22.40
CA ASN A 108 -5.01 -0.99 21.71
C ASN A 108 -4.95 -0.64 20.21
N LEU A 109 -4.33 0.49 19.84
CA LEU A 109 -4.09 0.84 18.43
C LEU A 109 -3.15 -0.15 17.74
N GLY A 110 -2.15 -0.68 18.45
CA GLY A 110 -1.27 -1.71 17.95
C GLY A 110 -2.01 -3.02 17.65
N PHE A 111 -2.89 -3.46 18.54
CA PHE A 111 -3.73 -4.65 18.31
C PHE A 111 -4.71 -4.46 17.17
N LEU A 112 -5.33 -3.28 17.06
CA LEU A 112 -6.22 -2.95 15.93
C LEU A 112 -5.47 -3.01 14.60
N TYR A 113 -4.26 -2.43 14.55
CA TYR A 113 -3.40 -2.46 13.36
C TYR A 113 -3.03 -3.90 12.98
N LEU A 114 -2.58 -4.70 13.93
CA LEU A 114 -2.22 -6.10 13.68
C LEU A 114 -3.43 -6.94 13.26
N GLY A 115 -4.59 -6.70 13.86
CA GLY A 115 -5.84 -7.35 13.50
C GLY A 115 -6.22 -7.09 12.05
N GLY A 116 -6.17 -5.83 11.60
CA GLY A 116 -6.43 -5.47 10.21
C GLY A 116 -5.42 -6.09 9.22
N ALA A 117 -4.13 -6.06 9.55
CA ALA A 117 -3.10 -6.69 8.75
C ALA A 117 -3.29 -8.21 8.66
N LEU A 118 -3.64 -8.87 9.78
CA LEU A 118 -3.92 -10.31 9.82
C LEU A 118 -5.13 -10.68 8.96
N LEU A 119 -6.22 -9.91 9.03
CA LEU A 119 -7.41 -10.13 8.19
C LEU A 119 -7.09 -10.04 6.70
N LEU A 120 -6.30 -9.05 6.30
CA LEU A 120 -5.84 -8.96 4.91
C LEU A 120 -4.93 -10.12 4.51
N LEU A 121 -4.00 -10.50 5.37
CA LEU A 121 -3.13 -11.65 5.12
C LEU A 121 -3.94 -12.94 4.92
N LEU A 122 -4.90 -13.21 5.79
CA LEU A 122 -5.80 -14.37 5.67
C LEU A 122 -6.61 -14.32 4.37
N ARG A 123 -7.11 -13.15 3.98
CA ARG A 123 -7.79 -12.95 2.70
C ARG A 123 -6.88 -13.27 1.51
N TYR A 124 -5.61 -12.85 1.53
CA TYR A 124 -4.66 -13.16 0.47
C TYR A 124 -4.32 -14.64 0.40
N ILE A 125 -4.08 -15.28 1.55
CA ILE A 125 -3.84 -16.73 1.62
C ILE A 125 -5.04 -17.49 1.04
N PHE A 126 -6.26 -17.12 1.43
CA PHE A 126 -7.48 -17.73 0.91
C PHE A 126 -7.61 -17.54 -0.61
N SER A 127 -7.36 -16.34 -1.13
CA SER A 127 -7.39 -16.05 -2.57
C SER A 127 -6.38 -16.90 -3.35
N ILE A 128 -5.14 -17.01 -2.85
CA ILE A 128 -4.11 -17.87 -3.46
C ILE A 128 -4.52 -19.34 -3.42
N ALA A 129 -5.09 -19.80 -2.32
CA ALA A 129 -5.57 -21.18 -2.19
C ALA A 129 -6.71 -21.49 -3.18
N CYS A 130 -7.63 -20.53 -3.40
CA CYS A 130 -8.69 -20.66 -4.39
C CYS A 130 -8.13 -20.74 -5.82
N ILE A 131 -7.18 -19.88 -6.18
CA ILE A 131 -6.51 -19.93 -7.49
C ILE A 131 -5.78 -21.25 -7.68
N TYR A 132 -5.06 -21.72 -6.66
CA TYR A 132 -4.35 -22.99 -6.72
C TYR A 132 -5.30 -24.18 -6.89
N ARG A 133 -6.44 -24.20 -6.16
CA ARG A 133 -7.49 -25.21 -6.30
C ARG A 133 -8.08 -25.20 -7.70
N LEU A 134 -8.37 -24.01 -8.26
CA LEU A 134 -8.88 -23.86 -9.62
C LEU A 134 -7.91 -24.46 -10.64
N ILE A 135 -6.63 -24.08 -10.58
CA ILE A 135 -5.61 -24.60 -11.50
C ILE A 135 -5.40 -26.09 -11.35
N ARG A 136 -5.50 -26.64 -10.12
CA ARG A 136 -5.32 -28.06 -9.87
C ARG A 136 -6.42 -28.90 -10.50
N ASN A 137 -7.67 -28.42 -10.45
CA ASN A 137 -8.85 -29.13 -10.91
C ASN A 137 -9.20 -28.95 -12.38
N SER A 138 -8.38 -28.19 -13.13
CA SER A 138 -8.62 -27.88 -14.54
C SER A 138 -7.70 -28.65 -15.47
N GLU A 139 -8.11 -28.82 -16.74
CA GLU A 139 -7.28 -29.39 -17.79
C GLU A 139 -6.07 -28.48 -18.08
N LYS A 140 -4.89 -29.07 -18.17
CA LYS A 140 -3.63 -28.34 -18.43
C LYS A 140 -3.07 -28.77 -19.76
N LYS A 141 -2.86 -27.80 -20.66
CA LYS A 141 -2.20 -27.99 -21.93
C LYS A 141 -0.88 -27.20 -21.95
N CYS A 142 0.21 -27.82 -22.40
CA CYS A 142 1.44 -27.08 -22.65
C CYS A 142 1.22 -26.19 -23.88
N TRP A 143 1.47 -24.89 -23.75
CA TRP A 143 1.24 -23.94 -24.85
C TRP A 143 2.54 -23.43 -25.45
N LYS A 144 3.39 -22.76 -24.66
CA LYS A 144 4.67 -22.20 -25.15
C LYS A 144 5.74 -22.27 -24.07
N GLY A 145 6.76 -23.09 -24.27
CA GLY A 145 7.85 -23.26 -23.31
C GLY A 145 7.38 -23.69 -21.93
N LYS A 146 7.60 -22.85 -20.91
CA LYS A 146 7.16 -23.11 -19.53
C LYS A 146 5.73 -22.68 -19.23
N ILE A 147 5.04 -22.01 -20.19
CA ILE A 147 3.69 -21.47 -19.98
C ILE A 147 2.67 -22.58 -20.24
N ARG A 148 1.72 -22.69 -19.32
CA ARG A 148 0.66 -23.68 -19.35
C ARG A 148 -0.68 -22.99 -19.50
N LEU A 149 -1.44 -23.47 -20.50
CA LEU A 149 -2.82 -23.08 -20.70
C LEU A 149 -3.72 -23.96 -19.81
N VAL A 150 -4.58 -23.34 -19.03
CA VAL A 150 -5.53 -24.00 -18.15
C VAL A 150 -6.93 -23.67 -18.64
N VAL A 151 -7.64 -24.69 -19.14
CA VAL A 151 -9.01 -24.53 -19.67
C VAL A 151 -10.00 -25.01 -18.63
N HIS A 152 -10.90 -24.12 -18.22
CA HIS A 152 -11.95 -24.40 -17.25
C HIS A 152 -13.30 -24.62 -17.95
N GLN A 153 -14.09 -25.54 -17.43
CA GLN A 153 -15.43 -25.87 -18.00
C GLN A 153 -16.47 -24.78 -17.69
N GLN A 154 -16.36 -24.14 -16.51
CA GLN A 154 -17.26 -23.07 -16.10
C GLN A 154 -16.81 -21.74 -16.68
N ASN A 155 -17.74 -20.80 -16.82
CA ASN A 155 -17.42 -19.44 -17.24
C ASN A 155 -16.64 -18.71 -16.15
N VAL A 156 -15.32 -18.60 -16.33
CA VAL A 156 -14.38 -17.93 -15.44
C VAL A 156 -13.73 -16.81 -16.23
N ALA A 157 -13.70 -15.61 -15.69
CA ALA A 157 -12.99 -14.51 -16.33
C ALA A 157 -11.52 -14.90 -16.59
N PRO A 158 -10.98 -14.65 -17.77
CA PRO A 158 -9.58 -14.93 -18.09
C PRO A 158 -8.64 -14.20 -17.14
N PHE A 159 -7.56 -14.87 -16.77
CA PHE A 159 -6.47 -14.25 -16.00
C PHE A 159 -5.16 -15.02 -16.17
N SER A 160 -4.06 -14.34 -15.93
CA SER A 160 -2.72 -14.94 -15.86
C SER A 160 -2.18 -14.95 -14.43
N TRP A 161 -1.55 -16.07 -14.05
CA TRP A 161 -0.90 -16.22 -12.76
C TRP A 161 0.44 -16.93 -12.90
N ARG A 162 1.54 -16.20 -12.64
CA ARG A 162 2.93 -16.67 -12.82
C ARG A 162 3.20 -17.17 -14.25
N HIS A 163 3.02 -18.46 -14.51
CA HIS A 163 3.22 -19.12 -15.81
C HIS A 163 1.96 -19.87 -16.28
N TYR A 164 0.82 -19.61 -15.65
CA TYR A 164 -0.45 -20.16 -16.05
C TYR A 164 -1.30 -19.07 -16.70
N ILE A 165 -1.94 -19.41 -17.82
CA ILE A 165 -3.02 -18.64 -18.44
C ILE A 165 -4.28 -19.45 -18.21
N VAL A 166 -5.26 -18.86 -17.55
CA VAL A 166 -6.53 -19.51 -17.21
C VAL A 166 -7.63 -18.82 -18.00
N LEU A 167 -8.46 -19.61 -18.70
CA LEU A 167 -9.62 -19.12 -19.44
C LEU A 167 -10.71 -20.19 -19.49
N SER A 168 -11.95 -19.77 -19.77
CA SER A 168 -13.06 -20.68 -19.98
C SER A 168 -12.95 -21.38 -21.34
N ARG A 169 -13.65 -22.50 -21.51
CA ARG A 169 -13.74 -23.18 -22.81
C ARG A 169 -14.42 -22.28 -23.84
N GLN A 170 -15.47 -21.56 -23.45
CA GLN A 170 -16.16 -20.63 -24.33
C GLN A 170 -15.23 -19.51 -24.82
N ASP A 171 -14.47 -18.86 -23.92
CA ASP A 171 -13.50 -17.83 -24.29
C ASP A 171 -12.43 -18.35 -25.26
N LEU A 172 -12.01 -19.62 -25.06
CA LEU A 172 -11.02 -20.24 -25.94
C LEU A 172 -11.56 -20.44 -27.37
N GLU A 173 -12.83 -20.81 -27.51
CA GLU A 173 -13.46 -21.07 -28.80
C GLU A 173 -13.82 -19.78 -29.55
N GLU A 174 -14.26 -18.73 -28.82
CA GLU A 174 -14.71 -17.47 -29.44
C GLU A 174 -13.57 -16.48 -29.72
N TYR A 175 -12.68 -16.27 -28.74
CA TYR A 175 -11.63 -15.23 -28.76
C TYR A 175 -10.29 -15.71 -28.19
N GLY A 176 -9.99 -17.00 -28.37
CA GLY A 176 -8.83 -17.62 -27.74
C GLY A 176 -7.49 -16.98 -28.07
N GLU A 177 -7.30 -16.55 -29.33
CA GLU A 177 -6.05 -15.94 -29.78
C GLU A 177 -5.82 -14.58 -29.10
N GLU A 178 -6.82 -13.73 -29.10
CA GLU A 178 -6.78 -12.39 -28.54
C GLU A 178 -6.58 -12.43 -27.02
N ILE A 179 -7.32 -13.27 -26.33
CA ILE A 179 -7.26 -13.43 -24.88
C ILE A 179 -5.90 -14.01 -24.45
N ILE A 180 -5.45 -15.06 -25.13
CA ILE A 180 -4.17 -15.67 -24.83
C ILE A 180 -3.03 -14.68 -25.05
N ALA A 181 -3.07 -13.85 -26.11
CA ALA A 181 -2.06 -12.84 -26.37
C ALA A 181 -2.01 -11.79 -25.26
N HIS A 182 -3.16 -11.33 -24.77
CA HIS A 182 -3.28 -10.38 -23.67
C HIS A 182 -2.70 -10.97 -22.36
N GLU A 183 -3.15 -12.15 -21.97
CA GLU A 183 -2.66 -12.83 -20.76
C GLU A 183 -1.18 -13.19 -20.84
N TYR A 184 -0.70 -13.54 -22.04
CA TYR A 184 0.71 -13.78 -22.30
C TYR A 184 1.54 -12.51 -22.10
N ALA A 185 1.05 -11.34 -22.51
CA ALA A 185 1.71 -10.06 -22.28
C ALA A 185 1.91 -9.79 -20.78
N HIS A 186 0.91 -10.05 -19.92
CA HIS A 186 1.06 -9.95 -18.47
C HIS A 186 2.19 -10.83 -17.92
N ILE A 187 2.34 -12.05 -18.43
CA ILE A 187 3.43 -12.95 -18.03
C ILE A 187 4.78 -12.42 -18.50
N MET A 188 4.88 -11.98 -19.76
CA MET A 188 6.12 -11.49 -20.35
C MET A 188 6.63 -10.21 -19.66
N HIS A 189 5.73 -9.29 -19.34
CA HIS A 189 6.05 -8.06 -18.62
C HIS A 189 6.21 -8.28 -17.10
N LYS A 190 5.94 -9.51 -16.62
CA LYS A 190 6.08 -9.89 -15.20
C LYS A 190 5.19 -9.05 -14.26
N HIS A 191 4.00 -8.64 -14.70
CA HIS A 191 3.05 -7.82 -13.95
C HIS A 191 2.70 -8.43 -12.58
N PHE A 192 2.69 -9.77 -12.49
CA PHE A 192 2.51 -10.47 -11.22
C PHE A 192 3.50 -10.04 -10.14
N ARG A 193 4.76 -9.75 -10.49
CA ARG A 193 5.81 -9.37 -9.52
C ARG A 193 5.55 -7.99 -8.93
N ASP A 194 5.11 -7.07 -9.76
CA ASP A 194 4.82 -5.70 -9.35
C ASP A 194 3.58 -5.65 -8.46
N LEU A 195 2.53 -6.42 -8.83
CA LEU A 195 1.34 -6.54 -8.00
C LEU A 195 1.67 -7.24 -6.67
N LEU A 196 2.52 -8.26 -6.66
CA LEU A 196 2.96 -8.89 -5.42
C LEU A 196 3.66 -7.89 -4.49
N LEU A 197 4.55 -7.06 -5.05
CA LEU A 197 5.21 -5.98 -4.29
C LEU A 197 4.18 -5.00 -3.72
N ALA A 198 3.24 -4.55 -4.55
CA ALA A 198 2.17 -3.64 -4.11
C ALA A 198 1.28 -4.27 -3.01
N GLU A 199 0.96 -5.57 -3.10
CA GLU A 199 0.18 -6.28 -2.09
C GLU A 199 0.95 -6.42 -0.76
N ILE A 200 2.27 -6.66 -0.82
CA ILE A 200 3.13 -6.67 0.38
C ILE A 200 3.15 -5.29 1.03
N CYS A 201 3.35 -4.22 0.25
CA CYS A 201 3.31 -2.85 0.77
C CYS A 201 1.94 -2.50 1.36
N LEU A 202 0.86 -2.96 0.71
CA LEU A 202 -0.51 -2.77 1.17
C LEU A 202 -0.78 -3.48 2.50
N LEU A 203 -0.17 -4.64 2.75
CA LEU A 203 -0.30 -5.33 4.04
C LEU A 203 0.21 -4.46 5.20
N PHE A 204 1.29 -3.70 4.97
CA PHE A 204 1.83 -2.77 5.97
C PHE A 204 1.06 -1.44 6.03
N GLN A 205 0.50 -0.98 4.91
CA GLN A 205 -0.16 0.32 4.76
C GLN A 205 -1.66 0.16 4.46
N TRP A 206 -2.30 -0.89 4.99
CA TRP A 206 -3.69 -1.23 4.69
C TRP A 206 -4.70 -0.13 5.05
N PHE A 207 -4.40 0.64 6.09
CA PHE A 207 -5.21 1.77 6.54
C PHE A 207 -5.04 3.04 5.69
N ASN A 208 -4.03 3.07 4.80
CA ASN A 208 -3.72 4.23 3.97
C ASN A 208 -4.43 4.15 2.60
N PRO A 209 -5.39 5.04 2.30
CA PRO A 209 -6.09 5.04 1.02
C PRO A 209 -5.15 5.27 -0.18
N ALA A 210 -4.06 6.03 -0.01
CA ALA A 210 -3.11 6.29 -1.09
C ALA A 210 -2.47 4.98 -1.60
N MET A 211 -2.18 4.01 -0.73
CA MET A 211 -1.63 2.72 -1.16
C MET A 211 -2.61 1.92 -2.02
N TRP A 212 -3.91 1.96 -1.69
CA TRP A 212 -4.96 1.35 -2.52
C TRP A 212 -5.07 2.01 -3.89
N LEU A 213 -4.92 3.33 -3.94
CA LEU A 213 -4.92 4.09 -5.18
C LEU A 213 -3.68 3.80 -6.02
N PHE A 214 -2.49 3.74 -5.44
CA PHE A 214 -1.28 3.28 -6.14
C PHE A 214 -1.45 1.90 -6.77
N ARG A 215 -2.01 0.95 -6.02
CA ARG A 215 -2.30 -0.39 -6.52
C ARG A 215 -3.30 -0.37 -7.68
N LYS A 216 -4.32 0.48 -7.62
CA LYS A 216 -5.30 0.64 -8.69
C LYS A 216 -4.65 1.21 -9.95
N GLU A 217 -3.88 2.29 -9.83
CA GLU A 217 -3.18 2.89 -10.96
C GLU A 217 -2.17 1.90 -11.59
N LEU A 218 -1.44 1.16 -10.76
CA LEU A 218 -0.50 0.15 -11.24
C LEU A 218 -1.21 -0.93 -12.08
N LYS A 219 -2.38 -1.40 -11.64
CA LYS A 219 -3.21 -2.31 -12.45
C LYS A 219 -3.63 -1.69 -13.77
N THR A 220 -4.12 -0.45 -13.75
CA THR A 220 -4.53 0.27 -14.96
C THR A 220 -3.39 0.40 -15.97
N VAL A 221 -2.19 0.72 -15.50
CA VAL A 221 -0.99 0.80 -16.35
C VAL A 221 -0.62 -0.58 -16.92
N HIS A 222 -0.77 -1.65 -16.14
CA HIS A 222 -0.55 -3.02 -16.62
C HIS A 222 -1.52 -3.42 -17.74
N GLU A 223 -2.80 -3.06 -17.63
CA GLU A 223 -3.79 -3.30 -18.69
C GLU A 223 -3.41 -2.58 -19.99
N PHE A 224 -3.08 -1.28 -19.91
CA PHE A 224 -2.63 -0.54 -21.09
C PHE A 224 -1.35 -1.12 -21.72
N GLU A 225 -0.39 -1.59 -20.93
CA GLU A 225 0.84 -2.20 -21.43
C GLU A 225 0.55 -3.57 -22.09
N ALA A 226 -0.41 -4.33 -21.56
CA ALA A 226 -0.85 -5.58 -22.15
C ALA A 226 -1.59 -5.35 -23.47
N ASP A 227 -2.55 -4.41 -23.50
CA ASP A 227 -3.29 -4.03 -24.72
C ASP A 227 -2.36 -3.54 -25.83
N GLU A 228 -1.41 -2.67 -25.49
CA GLU A 228 -0.38 -2.21 -26.43
C GLU A 228 0.42 -3.39 -27.03
N SER A 229 0.72 -4.40 -26.21
CA SER A 229 1.45 -5.58 -26.62
C SER A 229 0.64 -6.47 -27.56
N VAL A 230 -0.67 -6.60 -27.36
CA VAL A 230 -1.59 -7.31 -28.26
C VAL A 230 -1.62 -6.66 -29.64
N LEU A 231 -1.75 -5.34 -29.68
CA LEU A 231 -1.76 -4.57 -30.93
C LEU A 231 -0.41 -4.69 -31.68
N LYS A 232 0.70 -4.64 -30.95
CA LYS A 232 2.04 -4.81 -31.53
C LYS A 232 2.30 -6.23 -32.05
N ALA A 233 1.59 -7.24 -31.51
CA ALA A 233 1.68 -8.61 -31.99
C ALA A 233 0.96 -8.84 -33.35
N GLY A 234 0.27 -7.81 -33.88
CA GLY A 234 -0.41 -7.87 -35.17
C GLY A 234 -1.83 -8.43 -35.13
N ILE A 235 -2.42 -8.55 -33.95
CA ILE A 235 -3.81 -8.98 -33.78
C ILE A 235 -4.74 -7.87 -34.32
N ASP A 236 -5.82 -8.28 -35.00
CA ASP A 236 -6.79 -7.33 -35.57
C ASP A 236 -7.38 -6.44 -34.48
N ALA A 237 -7.05 -5.15 -34.57
CA ALA A 237 -7.48 -4.13 -33.60
C ALA A 237 -9.01 -4.02 -33.49
N LYS A 238 -9.75 -4.21 -34.59
CA LYS A 238 -11.23 -4.15 -34.56
C LYS A 238 -11.83 -5.31 -33.81
N LYS A 239 -11.33 -6.53 -34.06
CA LYS A 239 -11.77 -7.74 -33.38
C LYS A 239 -11.43 -7.66 -31.88
N TYR A 240 -10.26 -7.16 -31.54
CA TYR A 240 -9.84 -6.97 -30.15
C TYR A 240 -10.68 -5.91 -29.43
N GLN A 241 -10.97 -4.77 -30.06
CA GLN A 241 -11.83 -3.76 -29.47
C GLN A 241 -13.26 -4.27 -29.25
N LEU A 242 -13.80 -5.06 -30.19
CA LEU A 242 -15.12 -5.66 -30.03
C LEU A 242 -15.17 -6.60 -28.82
N LEU A 243 -14.13 -7.43 -28.63
CA LEU A 243 -13.97 -8.27 -27.44
C LEU A 243 -14.00 -7.46 -26.14
N LEU A 244 -13.24 -6.35 -26.07
CA LEU A 244 -13.18 -5.49 -24.89
C LEU A 244 -14.57 -4.88 -24.58
N ILE A 245 -15.30 -4.42 -25.61
CA ILE A 245 -16.66 -3.88 -25.45
C ILE A 245 -17.62 -4.96 -24.95
N GLN A 246 -17.60 -6.15 -25.52
CA GLN A 246 -18.47 -7.26 -25.10
C GLN A 246 -18.22 -7.66 -23.65
N LYS A 247 -16.95 -7.71 -23.23
CA LYS A 247 -16.61 -8.04 -21.83
C LYS A 247 -16.99 -6.93 -20.85
N THR A 248 -17.03 -5.69 -21.28
CA THR A 248 -17.44 -4.55 -20.43
C THR A 248 -18.96 -4.44 -20.30
N VAL A 249 -19.72 -4.79 -21.34
CA VAL A 249 -21.20 -4.69 -21.39
C VAL A 249 -21.84 -5.96 -20.84
N GLY A 250 -21.18 -7.10 -20.93
CA GLY A 250 -21.70 -8.41 -20.48
C GLY A 250 -21.48 -8.71 -19.00
N THR A 251 -20.92 -7.76 -18.23
CA THR A 251 -20.78 -7.82 -16.76
C THR A 251 -21.76 -6.87 -16.08
#